data_d3e99a776a5deb652df89fa9ef1e22b2
#
_entry.id   d3e99a776a5deb652df89fa9ef1e22b2
#
_cell.length_a   1.000
_cell.length_b   1.000
_cell.length_c   1.000
_cell.angle_alpha   90.00
_cell.angle_beta   90.00
_cell.angle_gamma   90.00
#
_symmetry.space_group_name_H-M   'P 1'
#
loop_
_entity.id
_entity.type
_entity.pdbx_description
1 polymer ?
#
loop_
_entity_poly.entity_id
_entity_poly.type
_entity_poly.pdbx_seq_one_letter_code
_entity_poly.pdbx_strand_id
1 'polypeptide(L)'
;MKKLIVGLGEILWDMLPEGKQLGGAPSNFAFHTTQFGFKSKVVSAIGDDLLGQEIVDLLKQRNIDSYLSKNNHSTGTVQVQLDSNGIPTYQITEEVAWDYIPFTEELKEIAKQTLCVCFGTLAQRNEMSRNTILKFLQNMPKGNTILKILDINLRQNFYTWPTIEQSLYACNTLKINDEELILLSKKLGLTHKNIQGQCQFILQLYSLKMVILTCGVKGSYVFTPEKESFKPTTPIEVVDTVGAGDSFTAAFCATLLKGKSIEEAHQRAVDVSAYICSCAGAMPMLKEEHIL
;
A
#
# COMPACT_ATOMS: atom_id res chain seq x y z
N MET A 1 23.56 6.69 5.83
CA MET A 1 22.52 5.86 6.47
C MET A 1 21.80 5.09 5.39
N LYS A 2 21.60 3.75 5.55
CA LYS A 2 20.84 2.96 4.58
C LYS A 2 19.37 3.41 4.61
N LYS A 3 18.86 3.82 3.48
CA LYS A 3 17.47 4.31 3.31
C LYS A 3 16.51 3.14 3.45
N LEU A 4 15.77 3.05 4.58
CA LEU A 4 14.79 1.98 4.84
C LEU A 4 13.43 2.38 4.28
N ILE A 5 12.79 1.46 3.55
CA ILE A 5 11.41 1.55 3.11
C ILE A 5 10.58 0.52 3.87
N VAL A 6 9.39 0.88 4.31
CA VAL A 6 8.54 0.01 5.12
C VAL A 6 7.15 -0.11 4.51
N GLY A 7 6.67 -1.34 4.37
CA GLY A 7 5.26 -1.64 4.21
C GLY A 7 4.69 -2.00 5.59
N LEU A 8 3.72 -1.22 6.10
CA LEU A 8 3.20 -1.36 7.46
C LEU A 8 1.70 -1.64 7.44
N GLY A 9 1.31 -2.78 7.96
CA GLY A 9 -0.10 -3.15 8.08
C GLY A 9 -0.36 -4.65 7.98
N GLU A 10 -1.37 -5.05 7.23
CA GLU A 10 -1.79 -6.43 7.08
C GLU A 10 -0.79 -7.28 6.28
N ILE A 11 -0.64 -8.54 6.72
CA ILE A 11 -0.07 -9.66 5.98
C ILE A 11 -0.98 -10.86 6.14
N LEU A 12 -1.26 -11.58 5.06
CA LEU A 12 -2.28 -12.61 5.08
C LEU A 12 -2.07 -13.63 3.94
N TRP A 13 -2.85 -14.68 3.99
CA TRP A 13 -3.01 -15.60 2.88
C TRP A 13 -4.33 -15.37 2.16
N ASP A 14 -4.27 -15.15 0.86
CA ASP A 14 -5.43 -15.27 -0.03
C ASP A 14 -5.65 -16.75 -0.33
N MET A 15 -6.76 -17.30 0.16
CA MET A 15 -7.12 -18.71 0.06
C MET A 15 -7.92 -18.93 -1.23
N LEU A 16 -7.21 -19.15 -2.33
CA LEU A 16 -7.77 -19.38 -3.65
C LEU A 16 -8.09 -20.86 -3.87
N PRO A 17 -9.01 -21.23 -4.79
CA PRO A 17 -9.31 -22.62 -5.12
C PRO A 17 -8.08 -23.43 -5.56
N GLU A 18 -7.14 -22.80 -6.27
CA GLU A 18 -5.92 -23.45 -6.78
C GLU A 18 -4.77 -23.46 -5.77
N GLY A 19 -4.96 -22.90 -4.59
CA GLY A 19 -3.96 -22.82 -3.53
C GLY A 19 -3.85 -21.43 -2.93
N LYS A 20 -3.10 -21.31 -1.84
CA LYS A 20 -2.94 -20.04 -1.15
C LYS A 20 -1.84 -19.17 -1.77
N GLN A 21 -2.05 -17.87 -1.78
CA GLN A 21 -1.07 -16.88 -2.20
C GLN A 21 -0.82 -15.86 -1.09
N LEU A 22 0.43 -15.41 -0.96
CA LEU A 22 0.77 -14.34 -0.01
C LEU A 22 0.15 -13.04 -0.48
N GLY A 23 -0.66 -12.44 0.39
CA GLY A 23 -1.36 -11.17 0.19
C GLY A 23 -1.00 -10.14 1.26
N GLY A 24 -1.66 -8.99 1.15
CA GLY A 24 -1.44 -7.80 1.97
C GLY A 24 -0.69 -6.72 1.21
N ALA A 25 -1.35 -5.57 1.00
CA ALA A 25 -0.77 -4.44 0.28
C ALA A 25 0.60 -4.00 0.83
N PRO A 26 0.84 -3.96 2.16
CA PRO A 26 2.16 -3.65 2.70
C PRO A 26 3.26 -4.61 2.26
N SER A 27 2.96 -5.91 2.15
CA SER A 27 3.94 -6.91 1.72
C SER A 27 4.25 -6.80 0.21
N ASN A 28 3.23 -6.56 -0.61
CA ASN A 28 3.38 -6.31 -2.04
C ASN A 28 4.26 -5.07 -2.29
N PHE A 29 3.97 -3.97 -1.60
CA PHE A 29 4.75 -2.74 -1.67
C PHE A 29 6.23 -2.96 -1.29
N ALA A 30 6.50 -3.64 -0.17
CA ALA A 30 7.86 -3.91 0.28
C ALA A 30 8.63 -4.82 -0.70
N PHE A 31 7.96 -5.85 -1.26
CA PHE A 31 8.54 -6.71 -2.28
C PHE A 31 8.98 -5.91 -3.51
N HIS A 32 8.09 -5.10 -4.07
CA HIS A 32 8.42 -4.33 -5.27
C HIS A 32 9.51 -3.29 -5.01
N THR A 33 9.49 -2.59 -3.86
CA THR A 33 10.57 -1.63 -3.54
C THR A 33 11.93 -2.30 -3.36
N THR A 34 11.98 -3.56 -2.90
CA THR A 34 13.23 -4.34 -2.83
C THR A 34 13.83 -4.55 -4.22
N GLN A 35 13.02 -4.81 -5.24
CA GLN A 35 13.48 -5.01 -6.60
C GLN A 35 14.13 -3.76 -7.20
N PHE A 36 13.77 -2.56 -6.72
CA PHE A 36 14.43 -1.30 -7.08
C PHE A 36 15.78 -1.07 -6.34
N GLY A 37 16.26 -2.06 -5.58
CA GLY A 37 17.53 -2.00 -4.87
C GLY A 37 17.47 -1.30 -3.50
N PHE A 38 16.29 -1.03 -2.97
CA PHE A 38 16.14 -0.49 -1.62
C PHE A 38 16.16 -1.58 -0.56
N LYS A 39 16.64 -1.23 0.64
CA LYS A 39 16.39 -2.04 1.82
C LYS A 39 14.93 -1.83 2.22
N SER A 40 14.12 -2.87 2.04
CA SER A 40 12.69 -2.80 2.34
C SER A 40 12.33 -3.79 3.45
N LYS A 41 11.30 -3.45 4.24
CA LYS A 41 10.86 -4.27 5.37
C LYS A 41 9.33 -4.31 5.44
N VAL A 42 8.77 -5.50 5.60
CA VAL A 42 7.36 -5.68 5.99
C VAL A 42 7.26 -5.58 7.50
N VAL A 43 6.35 -4.76 7.99
CA VAL A 43 6.02 -4.64 9.42
C VAL A 43 4.56 -5.06 9.63
N SER A 44 4.36 -6.16 10.37
CA SER A 44 3.03 -6.73 10.61
C SER A 44 3.03 -7.63 11.87
N ALA A 45 1.98 -8.43 12.02
CA ALA A 45 1.93 -9.51 12.99
C ALA A 45 1.33 -10.78 12.38
N ILE A 46 1.76 -11.93 12.88
CA ILE A 46 1.31 -13.27 12.49
C ILE A 46 0.92 -14.07 13.74
N GLY A 47 0.11 -15.09 13.54
CA GLY A 47 -0.18 -16.08 14.57
C GLY A 47 1.03 -16.96 14.89
N ASP A 48 1.01 -17.56 16.06
CA ASP A 48 1.94 -18.66 16.39
C ASP A 48 1.36 -19.99 15.86
N ASP A 49 1.17 -20.04 14.54
CA ASP A 49 0.54 -21.13 13.81
C ASP A 49 1.34 -21.49 12.53
N LEU A 50 0.93 -22.55 11.86
CA LEU A 50 1.60 -23.03 10.64
C LEU A 50 1.57 -21.99 9.52
N LEU A 51 0.44 -21.29 9.32
CA LEU A 51 0.30 -20.28 8.28
C LEU A 51 1.26 -19.09 8.52
N GLY A 52 1.46 -18.71 9.79
CA GLY A 52 2.42 -17.67 10.16
C GLY A 52 3.86 -18.10 9.91
N GLN A 53 4.20 -19.36 10.20
CA GLN A 53 5.53 -19.89 9.92
C GLN A 53 5.80 -19.94 8.41
N GLU A 54 4.83 -20.34 7.61
CA GLU A 54 4.95 -20.35 6.14
C GLU A 54 5.14 -18.95 5.56
N ILE A 55 4.49 -17.90 6.14
CA ILE A 55 4.76 -16.51 5.76
C ILE A 55 6.23 -16.15 6.00
N VAL A 56 6.76 -16.46 7.18
CA VAL A 56 8.18 -16.20 7.52
C VAL A 56 9.12 -16.86 6.52
N ASP A 57 8.86 -18.12 6.19
CA ASP A 57 9.71 -18.91 5.31
C ASP A 57 9.64 -18.37 3.85
N LEU A 58 8.44 -18.00 3.39
CA LEU A 58 8.26 -17.42 2.06
C LEU A 58 8.93 -16.06 1.94
N LEU A 59 8.80 -15.17 2.94
CA LEU A 59 9.49 -13.88 2.94
C LEU A 59 11.02 -14.05 2.89
N LYS A 60 11.57 -15.00 3.66
CA LYS A 60 13.00 -15.34 3.61
C LYS A 60 13.41 -15.85 2.23
N GLN A 61 12.63 -16.77 1.64
CA GLN A 61 12.90 -17.31 0.30
C GLN A 61 12.93 -16.22 -0.77
N ARG A 62 12.08 -15.19 -0.61
CA ARG A 62 11.99 -14.04 -1.52
C ARG A 62 12.96 -12.90 -1.17
N ASN A 63 13.83 -13.09 -0.17
CA ASN A 63 14.75 -12.06 0.34
C ASN A 63 14.06 -10.75 0.78
N ILE A 64 12.84 -10.86 1.33
CA ILE A 64 12.11 -9.73 1.89
C ILE A 64 12.40 -9.68 3.39
N ASP A 65 13.00 -8.59 3.86
CA ASP A 65 13.21 -8.33 5.29
C ASP A 65 11.87 -8.04 5.97
N SER A 66 11.69 -8.50 7.22
CA SER A 66 10.44 -8.33 7.93
C SER A 66 10.63 -8.13 9.42
N TYR A 67 9.70 -7.42 10.03
CA TYR A 67 9.45 -7.38 11.47
C TYR A 67 8.03 -7.91 11.67
N LEU A 68 7.91 -9.17 12.07
CA LEU A 68 6.65 -9.85 12.32
C LEU A 68 6.56 -10.20 13.80
N SER A 69 5.69 -9.51 14.53
CA SER A 69 5.37 -9.92 15.89
C SER A 69 4.47 -11.15 15.86
N LYS A 70 4.72 -12.09 16.78
CA LYS A 70 3.83 -13.24 17.01
C LYS A 70 2.87 -12.93 18.14
N ASN A 71 1.63 -13.36 18.01
CA ASN A 71 0.61 -13.28 19.06
C ASN A 71 -0.33 -14.49 19.01
N ASN A 72 -1.28 -14.56 19.94
CA ASN A 72 -2.19 -15.71 20.11
C ASN A 72 -3.39 -15.71 19.14
N HIS A 73 -3.52 -14.70 18.28
CA HIS A 73 -4.54 -14.68 17.24
C HIS A 73 -4.05 -15.46 16.03
N SER A 74 -4.97 -16.01 15.25
CA SER A 74 -4.62 -16.73 14.02
C SER A 74 -3.97 -15.82 12.99
N THR A 75 -3.12 -16.36 12.15
CA THR A 75 -2.60 -15.67 10.98
C THR A 75 -3.75 -15.26 10.07
N GLY A 76 -3.69 -14.04 9.54
CA GLY A 76 -4.75 -13.48 8.68
C GLY A 76 -4.97 -14.29 7.41
N THR A 77 -6.23 -14.46 7.04
CA THR A 77 -6.65 -15.09 5.79
C THR A 77 -7.78 -14.31 5.13
N VAL A 78 -7.84 -14.39 3.79
CA VAL A 78 -8.98 -13.97 2.99
C VAL A 78 -9.48 -15.21 2.26
N GLN A 79 -10.73 -15.60 2.53
CA GLN A 79 -11.38 -16.68 1.79
C GLN A 79 -11.91 -16.12 0.48
N VAL A 80 -11.56 -16.75 -0.63
CA VAL A 80 -12.07 -16.40 -1.95
C VAL A 80 -13.04 -17.49 -2.36
N GLN A 81 -14.32 -17.15 -2.49
CA GLN A 81 -15.38 -18.05 -2.93
C GLN A 81 -15.92 -17.53 -4.26
N LEU A 82 -16.08 -18.42 -5.21
CA LEU A 82 -16.76 -18.12 -6.47
C LEU A 82 -18.26 -18.34 -6.30
N ASP A 83 -19.06 -17.37 -6.73
CA ASP A 83 -20.51 -17.56 -6.81
C ASP A 83 -20.88 -18.49 -7.99
N SER A 84 -22.18 -18.76 -8.18
CA SER A 84 -22.68 -19.62 -9.28
C SER A 84 -22.35 -19.08 -10.68
N ASN A 85 -21.95 -17.83 -10.82
CA ASN A 85 -21.57 -17.17 -12.07
C ASN A 85 -20.05 -17.05 -12.21
N GLY A 86 -19.26 -17.63 -11.26
CA GLY A 86 -17.82 -17.51 -11.23
C GLY A 86 -17.30 -16.15 -10.74
N ILE A 87 -18.15 -15.31 -10.13
CA ILE A 87 -17.74 -14.01 -9.58
C ILE A 87 -17.13 -14.22 -8.19
N PRO A 88 -15.88 -13.76 -7.95
CA PRO A 88 -15.24 -13.93 -6.66
C PRO A 88 -15.88 -13.06 -5.58
N THR A 89 -16.16 -13.65 -4.44
CA THR A 89 -16.49 -12.96 -3.19
C THR A 89 -15.34 -13.15 -2.20
N TYR A 90 -14.96 -12.07 -1.53
CA TYR A 90 -13.84 -12.05 -0.61
C TYR A 90 -14.36 -11.94 0.82
N GLN A 91 -13.97 -12.86 1.68
CA GLN A 91 -14.27 -12.79 3.11
C GLN A 91 -12.96 -12.62 3.89
N ILE A 92 -12.73 -11.42 4.38
CA ILE A 92 -11.56 -11.08 5.19
C ILE A 92 -11.83 -11.51 6.62
N THR A 93 -11.01 -12.44 7.15
CA THR A 93 -11.14 -12.92 8.53
C THR A 93 -10.86 -11.78 9.51
N GLU A 94 -11.71 -11.68 10.55
CA GLU A 94 -11.56 -10.68 11.61
C GLU A 94 -10.82 -11.26 12.83
N GLU A 95 -10.36 -10.40 13.73
CA GLU A 95 -9.66 -10.74 14.97
C GLU A 95 -8.44 -11.65 14.74
N VAL A 96 -7.68 -11.34 13.69
CA VAL A 96 -6.46 -12.03 13.30
C VAL A 96 -5.21 -11.30 13.80
N ALA A 97 -4.06 -11.93 13.70
CA ALA A 97 -2.83 -11.45 14.29
C ALA A 97 -2.45 -10.01 13.89
N TRP A 98 -2.62 -9.61 12.63
CA TRP A 98 -2.30 -8.25 12.19
C TRP A 98 -3.28 -7.16 12.67
N ASP A 99 -4.39 -7.53 13.30
CA ASP A 99 -5.24 -6.57 14.04
C ASP A 99 -4.57 -6.11 15.34
N TYR A 100 -3.52 -6.82 15.81
CA TYR A 100 -2.88 -6.67 17.11
C TYR A 100 -1.36 -6.47 16.99
N ILE A 101 -0.92 -5.62 16.05
CA ILE A 101 0.50 -5.24 15.90
C ILE A 101 0.93 -4.40 17.11
N PRO A 102 1.88 -4.85 17.97
CA PRO A 102 2.31 -4.08 19.12
C PRO A 102 3.31 -2.99 18.73
N PHE A 103 3.30 -1.85 19.43
CA PHE A 103 4.35 -0.84 19.30
C PHE A 103 5.47 -1.11 20.31
N THR A 104 6.56 -1.71 19.85
CA THR A 104 7.73 -2.07 20.68
C THR A 104 8.86 -1.04 20.52
N GLU A 105 9.88 -1.09 21.40
CA GLU A 105 11.09 -0.26 21.24
C GLU A 105 11.83 -0.61 19.95
N GLU A 106 11.86 -1.89 19.54
CA GLU A 106 12.46 -2.29 18.26
C GLU A 106 11.71 -1.65 17.07
N LEU A 107 10.38 -1.66 17.10
CA LEU A 107 9.57 -1.03 16.04
C LEU A 107 9.78 0.49 16.01
N LYS A 108 9.97 1.11 17.16
CA LYS A 108 10.32 2.54 17.27
C LYS A 108 11.69 2.85 16.64
N GLU A 109 12.68 1.98 16.84
CA GLU A 109 14.00 2.16 16.19
C GLU A 109 13.92 1.93 14.67
N ILE A 110 13.07 1.01 14.20
CA ILE A 110 12.76 0.86 12.76
C ILE A 110 12.13 2.15 12.23
N ALA A 111 11.15 2.74 12.92
CA ALA A 111 10.51 3.99 12.51
C ALA A 111 11.52 5.13 12.34
N LYS A 112 12.45 5.32 13.28
CA LYS A 112 13.49 6.35 13.23
C LYS A 112 14.43 6.22 12.02
N GLN A 113 14.56 5.04 11.43
CA GLN A 113 15.41 4.77 10.27
C GLN A 113 14.64 4.79 8.94
N THR A 114 13.30 4.91 9.00
CA THR A 114 12.42 4.80 7.84
C THR A 114 12.35 6.12 7.08
N LEU A 115 12.65 6.09 5.79
CA LEU A 115 12.49 7.22 4.86
C LEU A 115 11.15 7.22 4.16
N CYS A 116 10.62 6.03 3.87
CA CYS A 116 9.36 5.87 3.19
C CYS A 116 8.56 4.77 3.88
N VAL A 117 7.31 5.06 4.19
CA VAL A 117 6.34 4.06 4.67
C VAL A 117 5.10 4.11 3.79
N CYS A 118 4.58 2.93 3.44
CA CYS A 118 3.25 2.77 2.87
C CYS A 118 2.37 2.02 3.87
N PHE A 119 1.18 2.55 4.14
CA PHE A 119 0.19 1.99 5.05
C PHE A 119 -1.22 2.23 4.52
N GLY A 120 -2.16 1.37 4.90
CA GLY A 120 -3.56 1.45 4.46
C GLY A 120 -4.54 1.61 5.61
N THR A 121 -5.84 1.50 5.30
CA THR A 121 -6.91 1.59 6.29
C THR A 121 -7.27 0.24 6.90
N LEU A 122 -7.07 -0.87 6.17
CA LEU A 122 -7.52 -2.20 6.59
C LEU A 122 -6.92 -2.63 7.94
N ALA A 123 -5.60 -2.50 8.11
CA ALA A 123 -4.93 -2.83 9.37
C ALA A 123 -5.28 -1.86 10.53
N GLN A 124 -6.00 -0.79 10.24
CA GLN A 124 -6.45 0.18 11.24
C GLN A 124 -7.88 -0.09 11.76
N ARG A 125 -8.52 -1.16 11.29
CA ARG A 125 -9.85 -1.55 11.77
C ARG A 125 -9.86 -1.86 13.27
N ASN A 126 -8.78 -2.43 13.80
CA ASN A 126 -8.57 -2.63 15.23
C ASN A 126 -7.74 -1.48 15.83
N GLU A 127 -8.09 -1.08 17.05
CA GLU A 127 -7.47 0.06 17.74
C GLU A 127 -5.98 -0.15 18.02
N MET A 128 -5.55 -1.38 18.36
CA MET A 128 -4.15 -1.65 18.71
C MET A 128 -3.25 -1.38 17.50
N SER A 129 -3.54 -1.97 16.35
CA SER A 129 -2.74 -1.75 15.14
C SER A 129 -2.85 -0.33 14.62
N ARG A 130 -4.04 0.31 14.71
CA ARG A 130 -4.21 1.73 14.40
C ARG A 130 -3.28 2.60 15.24
N ASN A 131 -3.25 2.41 16.56
CA ASN A 131 -2.40 3.16 17.47
C ASN A 131 -0.90 2.91 17.17
N THR A 132 -0.55 1.68 16.82
CA THR A 132 0.83 1.33 16.43
C THR A 132 1.24 2.04 15.15
N ILE A 133 0.39 2.03 14.12
CA ILE A 133 0.64 2.74 12.86
C ILE A 133 0.86 4.24 13.12
N LEU A 134 -0.01 4.87 13.88
CA LEU A 134 0.11 6.30 14.20
C LEU A 134 1.38 6.63 14.99
N LYS A 135 1.72 5.82 16.00
CA LYS A 135 2.98 5.96 16.75
C LYS A 135 4.19 5.77 15.85
N PHE A 136 4.15 4.81 14.93
CA PHE A 136 5.22 4.61 13.94
C PHE A 136 5.44 5.87 13.10
N LEU A 137 4.37 6.43 12.52
CA LEU A 137 4.42 7.65 11.71
C LEU A 137 4.95 8.86 12.50
N GLN A 138 4.60 8.97 13.79
CA GLN A 138 5.08 10.04 14.67
C GLN A 138 6.58 9.93 14.99
N ASN A 139 7.11 8.70 15.04
CA ASN A 139 8.53 8.45 15.33
C ASN A 139 9.44 8.46 14.09
N MET A 140 8.87 8.55 12.88
CA MET A 140 9.66 8.71 11.66
C MET A 140 10.40 10.06 11.64
N PRO A 141 11.54 10.15 10.94
CA PRO A 141 12.25 11.41 10.73
C PRO A 141 11.34 12.47 10.09
N LYS A 142 11.67 13.73 10.31
CA LYS A 142 11.05 14.87 9.63
C LYS A 142 11.93 15.30 8.47
N GLY A 143 11.35 15.79 7.39
CA GLY A 143 12.09 16.35 6.26
C GLY A 143 11.38 16.18 4.91
N ASN A 144 11.88 16.89 3.92
CA ASN A 144 11.22 16.93 2.60
C ASN A 144 11.36 15.61 1.81
N THR A 145 12.38 14.81 2.09
CA THR A 145 12.59 13.52 1.45
C THR A 145 11.83 12.37 2.13
N ILE A 146 11.18 12.61 3.26
CA ILE A 146 10.40 11.61 3.98
C ILE A 146 9.05 11.45 3.32
N LEU A 147 8.67 10.20 3.00
CA LEU A 147 7.39 9.84 2.42
C LEU A 147 6.57 9.01 3.41
N LYS A 148 5.43 9.53 3.80
CA LYS A 148 4.39 8.84 4.58
C LYS A 148 3.18 8.66 3.68
N ILE A 149 3.06 7.50 3.06
CA ILE A 149 2.07 7.25 2.02
C ILE A 149 0.90 6.52 2.61
N LEU A 150 -0.24 7.17 2.60
CA LEU A 150 -1.53 6.53 2.80
C LEU A 150 -2.02 6.01 1.46
N ASP A 151 -2.01 4.71 1.26
CA ASP A 151 -2.84 4.05 0.24
C ASP A 151 -4.16 3.72 0.91
N ILE A 152 -5.22 4.47 0.61
CA ILE A 152 -6.49 4.33 1.33
C ILE A 152 -6.98 2.89 1.27
N ASN A 153 -7.02 2.30 0.08
CA ASN A 153 -7.25 0.89 -0.17
C ASN A 153 -8.44 0.32 0.62
N LEU A 154 -9.62 0.96 0.45
CA LEU A 154 -10.82 0.61 1.19
C LEU A 154 -11.25 -0.84 0.92
N ARG A 155 -11.55 -1.58 1.97
CA ARG A 155 -12.00 -2.96 1.91
C ARG A 155 -13.31 -3.14 2.67
N GLN A 156 -14.36 -3.55 1.96
CA GLN A 156 -15.67 -3.81 2.56
C GLN A 156 -16.14 -2.67 3.49
N ASN A 157 -16.44 -2.98 4.75
CA ASN A 157 -16.83 -2.02 5.79
C ASN A 157 -15.76 -1.84 6.88
N PHE A 158 -14.51 -2.26 6.62
CA PHE A 158 -13.41 -2.24 7.59
C PHE A 158 -12.73 -0.88 7.72
N TYR A 159 -13.47 0.20 7.51
CA TYR A 159 -12.98 1.56 7.70
C TYR A 159 -14.05 2.44 8.35
N THR A 160 -13.61 3.50 8.99
CA THR A 160 -14.49 4.56 9.49
C THR A 160 -13.98 5.91 9.00
N TRP A 161 -14.85 6.90 8.91
CA TRP A 161 -14.42 8.24 8.55
C TRP A 161 -13.35 8.80 9.51
N PRO A 162 -13.50 8.70 10.85
CA PRO A 162 -12.44 9.13 11.76
C PRO A 162 -11.09 8.48 11.50
N THR A 163 -11.05 7.19 11.16
CA THR A 163 -9.80 6.47 10.83
C THR A 163 -9.17 7.02 9.54
N ILE A 164 -9.97 7.25 8.50
CA ILE A 164 -9.50 7.84 7.24
C ILE A 164 -8.96 9.25 7.50
N GLU A 165 -9.73 10.10 8.17
CA GLU A 165 -9.36 11.48 8.42
C GLU A 165 -8.08 11.60 9.27
N GLN A 166 -7.96 10.79 10.33
CA GLN A 166 -6.76 10.73 11.15
C GLN A 166 -5.52 10.29 10.33
N SER A 167 -5.70 9.34 9.41
CA SER A 167 -4.65 8.87 8.50
C SER A 167 -4.23 9.95 7.49
N LEU A 168 -5.19 10.73 6.97
CA LEU A 168 -4.93 11.87 6.09
C LEU A 168 -4.10 12.96 6.77
N TYR A 169 -4.37 13.27 8.05
CA TYR A 169 -3.53 14.18 8.83
C TYR A 169 -2.15 13.61 9.20
N ALA A 170 -2.01 12.30 9.26
CA ALA A 170 -0.75 11.64 9.63
C ALA A 170 0.18 11.38 8.44
N CYS A 171 -0.35 11.33 7.22
CA CYS A 171 0.42 11.13 6.00
C CYS A 171 0.92 12.46 5.40
N ASN A 172 1.74 12.39 4.36
CA ASN A 172 2.11 13.52 3.51
C ASN A 172 1.96 13.21 2.01
N THR A 173 1.57 12.00 1.68
CA THR A 173 1.26 11.55 0.33
C THR A 173 0.03 10.67 0.40
N LEU A 174 -0.98 11.00 -0.37
CA LEU A 174 -2.19 10.20 -0.52
C LEU A 174 -2.14 9.47 -1.85
N LYS A 175 -2.34 8.17 -1.84
CA LYS A 175 -2.69 7.39 -3.03
C LYS A 175 -4.14 6.93 -2.90
N ILE A 176 -4.90 7.11 -3.97
CA ILE A 176 -6.34 6.87 -4.00
C ILE A 176 -6.75 6.44 -5.42
N ASN A 177 -7.79 5.64 -5.55
CA ASN A 177 -8.40 5.34 -6.85
C ASN A 177 -9.63 6.24 -7.10
N ASP A 178 -10.23 6.15 -8.31
CA ASP A 178 -11.37 7.00 -8.69
C ASP A 178 -12.63 6.70 -7.88
N GLU A 179 -12.89 5.45 -7.48
CA GLU A 179 -14.02 5.08 -6.64
C GLU A 179 -13.87 5.63 -5.21
N GLU A 180 -12.69 5.51 -4.65
CA GLU A 180 -12.35 6.06 -3.34
C GLU A 180 -12.39 7.60 -3.33
N LEU A 181 -11.97 8.24 -4.44
CA LEU A 181 -12.08 9.69 -4.58
C LEU A 181 -13.54 10.15 -4.55
N ILE A 182 -14.46 9.41 -5.19
CA ILE A 182 -15.90 9.69 -5.15
C ILE A 182 -16.40 9.65 -3.71
N LEU A 183 -16.01 8.64 -2.93
CA LEU A 183 -16.39 8.50 -1.53
C LEU A 183 -15.85 9.66 -0.67
N LEU A 184 -14.57 9.99 -0.80
CA LEU A 184 -13.95 11.11 -0.11
C LEU A 184 -14.62 12.44 -0.49
N SER A 185 -14.82 12.68 -1.77
CA SER A 185 -15.44 13.90 -2.29
C SER A 185 -16.86 14.09 -1.79
N LYS A 186 -17.64 13.03 -1.73
CA LYS A 186 -18.98 13.05 -1.13
C LYS A 186 -18.93 13.44 0.35
N LYS A 187 -18.01 12.86 1.10
CA LYS A 187 -17.84 13.14 2.53
C LYS A 187 -17.38 14.57 2.82
N LEU A 188 -16.55 15.12 1.94
CA LEU A 188 -16.01 16.49 2.06
C LEU A 188 -16.86 17.56 1.35
N GLY A 189 -17.99 17.19 0.74
CA GLY A 189 -18.87 18.14 0.04
C GLY A 189 -18.29 18.66 -1.28
N LEU A 190 -17.42 17.89 -1.96
CA LEU A 190 -16.66 18.32 -3.16
C LEU A 190 -17.27 17.83 -4.49
N THR A 191 -18.45 17.22 -4.46
CA THR A 191 -19.06 16.59 -5.63
C THR A 191 -19.37 17.57 -6.80
N HIS A 192 -19.38 18.87 -6.51
CA HIS A 192 -19.53 19.94 -7.51
C HIS A 192 -18.24 20.30 -8.27
N LYS A 193 -17.09 19.78 -7.82
CA LYS A 193 -15.77 20.00 -8.45
C LYS A 193 -15.43 18.89 -9.42
N ASN A 194 -14.64 19.20 -10.44
CA ASN A 194 -14.00 18.18 -11.27
C ASN A 194 -12.88 17.45 -10.50
N ILE A 195 -12.34 16.39 -11.08
CA ILE A 195 -11.29 15.55 -10.46
C ILE A 195 -10.09 16.39 -9.98
N GLN A 196 -9.62 17.32 -10.82
CA GLN A 196 -8.49 18.19 -10.47
C GLN A 196 -8.83 19.06 -9.25
N GLY A 197 -10.00 19.69 -9.24
CA GLY A 197 -10.45 20.51 -8.12
C GLY A 197 -10.65 19.74 -6.84
N GLN A 198 -11.10 18.47 -6.92
CA GLN A 198 -11.23 17.58 -5.77
C GLN A 198 -9.85 17.23 -5.18
N CYS A 199 -8.92 16.78 -6.02
CA CYS A 199 -7.57 16.40 -5.59
C CYS A 199 -6.78 17.59 -5.05
N GLN A 200 -6.86 18.76 -5.69
CA GLN A 200 -6.20 19.98 -5.21
C GLN A 200 -6.77 20.45 -3.86
N PHE A 201 -8.09 20.35 -3.65
CA PHE A 201 -8.70 20.68 -2.37
C PHE A 201 -8.22 19.74 -1.26
N ILE A 202 -8.20 18.43 -1.51
CA ILE A 202 -7.72 17.42 -0.55
C ILE A 202 -6.24 17.68 -0.21
N LEU A 203 -5.41 17.95 -1.22
CA LEU A 203 -4.00 18.28 -1.07
C LEU A 203 -3.80 19.47 -0.14
N GLN A 204 -4.56 20.55 -0.32
CA GLN A 204 -4.48 21.75 0.51
C GLN A 204 -5.04 21.53 1.91
N LEU A 205 -6.22 20.90 2.04
CA LEU A 205 -6.90 20.67 3.32
C LEU A 205 -6.02 19.90 4.31
N TYR A 206 -5.34 18.87 3.82
CA TYR A 206 -4.49 18.00 4.66
C TYR A 206 -3.00 18.33 4.56
N SER A 207 -2.63 19.44 3.91
CA SER A 207 -1.24 19.89 3.72
C SER A 207 -0.33 18.78 3.15
N LEU A 208 -0.83 18.05 2.15
CA LEU A 208 -0.11 16.96 1.52
C LEU A 208 0.96 17.48 0.56
N LYS A 209 2.02 16.71 0.39
CA LYS A 209 3.02 16.93 -0.67
C LYS A 209 2.51 16.48 -2.03
N MET A 210 1.73 15.40 -2.05
CA MET A 210 1.23 14.78 -3.27
C MET A 210 -0.11 14.08 -3.04
N VAL A 211 -0.95 14.09 -4.08
CA VAL A 211 -2.09 13.19 -4.25
C VAL A 211 -1.86 12.41 -5.54
N ILE A 212 -1.85 11.09 -5.43
CA ILE A 212 -1.74 10.14 -6.55
C ILE A 212 -3.12 9.54 -6.76
N LEU A 213 -3.70 9.76 -7.93
CA LEU A 213 -5.00 9.24 -8.31
C LEU A 213 -4.83 8.24 -9.45
N THR A 214 -5.28 7.01 -9.24
CA THR A 214 -5.34 5.98 -10.28
C THR A 214 -6.77 5.81 -10.76
N CYS A 215 -6.98 5.75 -12.09
CA CYS A 215 -8.29 5.65 -12.72
C CYS A 215 -8.39 4.43 -13.65
N GLY A 216 -7.76 3.32 -13.30
CA GLY A 216 -7.75 2.08 -14.08
C GLY A 216 -7.31 2.33 -15.52
N VAL A 217 -8.12 1.90 -16.48
CA VAL A 217 -7.83 2.04 -17.92
C VAL A 217 -7.79 3.49 -18.42
N LYS A 218 -8.30 4.45 -17.65
CA LYS A 218 -8.33 5.87 -18.03
C LYS A 218 -7.00 6.60 -17.80
N GLY A 219 -6.08 5.97 -17.04
CA GLY A 219 -4.79 6.57 -16.69
C GLY A 219 -4.66 6.90 -15.21
N SER A 220 -3.71 7.77 -14.90
CA SER A 220 -3.42 8.21 -13.54
C SER A 220 -2.96 9.66 -13.51
N TYR A 221 -3.09 10.28 -12.34
CA TYR A 221 -2.69 11.65 -12.07
C TYR A 221 -1.79 11.71 -10.84
N VAL A 222 -0.85 12.64 -10.85
CA VAL A 222 -0.07 13.04 -9.67
C VAL A 222 -0.20 14.53 -9.51
N PHE A 223 -0.78 14.96 -8.40
CA PHE A 223 -0.95 16.37 -8.04
C PHE A 223 0.04 16.76 -6.97
N THR A 224 0.69 17.89 -7.13
CA THR A 224 1.48 18.58 -6.12
C THR A 224 0.98 20.02 -5.95
N PRO A 225 1.46 20.79 -4.96
CA PRO A 225 1.11 22.19 -4.86
C PRO A 225 1.45 23.02 -6.10
N GLU A 226 2.50 22.64 -6.85
CA GLU A 226 3.04 23.43 -7.96
C GLU A 226 2.60 22.92 -9.33
N LYS A 227 2.29 21.63 -9.47
CA LYS A 227 2.07 21.00 -10.79
C LYS A 227 1.21 19.75 -10.73
N GLU A 228 0.76 19.37 -11.92
CA GLU A 228 0.01 18.16 -12.21
C GLU A 228 0.75 17.34 -13.27
N SER A 229 0.76 16.02 -13.13
CA SER A 229 1.21 15.06 -14.12
C SER A 229 0.07 14.10 -14.45
N PHE A 230 -0.26 13.93 -15.72
CA PHE A 230 -1.17 12.90 -16.22
C PHE A 230 -0.42 11.91 -17.09
N LYS A 231 -0.73 10.63 -16.92
CA LYS A 231 -0.24 9.54 -17.77
C LYS A 231 -1.41 8.62 -18.16
N PRO A 232 -1.58 8.31 -19.44
CA PRO A 232 -2.52 7.29 -19.86
C PRO A 232 -2.04 5.92 -19.41
N THR A 233 -2.97 4.99 -19.18
CA THR A 233 -2.63 3.59 -18.93
C THR A 233 -2.06 2.95 -20.19
N THR A 234 -0.95 2.24 -20.07
CA THR A 234 -0.37 1.48 -21.18
C THR A 234 -1.29 0.32 -21.53
N PRO A 235 -1.75 0.21 -22.80
CA PRO A 235 -2.57 -0.93 -23.22
C PRO A 235 -1.79 -2.25 -23.10
N ILE A 236 -2.39 -3.23 -22.43
CA ILE A 236 -1.80 -4.57 -22.23
C ILE A 236 -2.90 -5.63 -22.29
N GLU A 237 -2.52 -6.88 -22.51
CA GLU A 237 -3.37 -8.02 -22.22
C GLU A 237 -3.37 -8.29 -20.71
N VAL A 238 -4.53 -8.13 -20.07
CA VAL A 238 -4.66 -8.25 -18.62
C VAL A 238 -4.81 -9.73 -18.24
N VAL A 239 -3.90 -10.23 -17.41
CA VAL A 239 -3.94 -11.55 -16.79
C VAL A 239 -4.54 -11.48 -15.38
N ASP A 240 -4.06 -10.52 -14.57
CA ASP A 240 -4.48 -10.30 -13.19
C ASP A 240 -4.29 -8.82 -12.83
N THR A 241 -5.12 -8.28 -11.94
CA THR A 241 -5.00 -6.89 -11.47
C THR A 241 -4.54 -6.78 -10.02
N VAL A 242 -4.34 -7.91 -9.34
CA VAL A 242 -3.88 -7.95 -7.95
C VAL A 242 -2.46 -7.38 -7.86
N GLY A 243 -2.24 -6.50 -6.89
CA GLY A 243 -0.93 -5.85 -6.68
C GLY A 243 -0.59 -4.71 -7.65
N ALA A 244 -1.44 -4.40 -8.65
CA ALA A 244 -1.20 -3.30 -9.58
C ALA A 244 -1.03 -1.94 -8.88
N GLY A 245 -1.91 -1.63 -7.91
CA GLY A 245 -1.83 -0.42 -7.09
C GLY A 245 -0.58 -0.38 -6.21
N ASP A 246 -0.25 -1.50 -5.58
CA ASP A 246 0.90 -1.62 -4.68
C ASP A 246 2.23 -1.45 -5.45
N SER A 247 2.33 -2.10 -6.62
CA SER A 247 3.49 -1.98 -7.50
C SER A 247 3.64 -0.58 -8.11
N PHE A 248 2.52 0.06 -8.48
CA PHE A 248 2.51 1.47 -8.89
C PHE A 248 3.11 2.36 -7.80
N THR A 249 2.61 2.23 -6.57
CA THR A 249 3.07 3.02 -5.42
C THR A 249 4.54 2.74 -5.13
N ALA A 250 4.97 1.48 -5.19
CA ALA A 250 6.36 1.08 -4.98
C ALA A 250 7.31 1.67 -6.02
N ALA A 251 6.97 1.54 -7.31
CA ALA A 251 7.78 2.06 -8.41
C ALA A 251 7.87 3.59 -8.37
N PHE A 252 6.76 4.27 -8.11
CA PHE A 252 6.71 5.72 -7.95
C PHE A 252 7.66 6.20 -6.85
N CYS A 253 7.52 5.63 -5.65
CA CYS A 253 8.34 6.00 -4.49
C CYS A 253 9.82 5.70 -4.70
N ALA A 254 10.13 4.51 -5.21
CA ALA A 254 11.51 4.09 -5.45
C ALA A 254 12.20 5.03 -6.44
N THR A 255 11.50 5.41 -7.51
CA THR A 255 12.02 6.32 -8.54
C THR A 255 12.25 7.73 -7.98
N LEU A 256 11.31 8.27 -7.18
CA LEU A 256 11.50 9.55 -6.48
C LEU A 256 12.69 9.51 -5.51
N LEU A 257 12.83 8.43 -4.72
CA LEU A 257 13.91 8.28 -3.75
C LEU A 257 15.29 8.09 -4.42
N LYS A 258 15.32 7.69 -5.70
CA LYS A 258 16.53 7.72 -6.55
C LYS A 258 16.84 9.13 -7.07
N GLY A 259 16.02 10.14 -6.77
CA GLY A 259 16.23 11.55 -7.15
C GLY A 259 15.70 11.91 -8.53
N LYS A 260 14.84 11.09 -9.11
CA LYS A 260 14.18 11.35 -10.39
C LYS A 260 13.02 12.36 -10.23
N SER A 261 12.62 12.97 -11.32
CA SER A 261 11.47 13.88 -11.36
C SER A 261 10.14 13.14 -11.09
N ILE A 262 9.10 13.92 -10.78
CA ILE A 262 7.74 13.37 -10.61
C ILE A 262 7.24 12.74 -11.90
N GLU A 263 7.54 13.34 -13.04
CA GLU A 263 7.14 12.84 -14.37
C GLU A 263 7.79 11.50 -14.70
N GLU A 264 9.09 11.35 -14.39
CA GLU A 264 9.82 10.09 -14.55
C GLU A 264 9.30 9.02 -13.58
N ALA A 265 9.05 9.40 -12.31
CA ALA A 265 8.50 8.49 -11.31
C ALA A 265 7.07 8.04 -11.69
N HIS A 266 6.25 8.96 -12.21
CA HIS A 266 4.90 8.65 -12.66
C HIS A 266 4.90 7.70 -13.87
N GLN A 267 5.76 7.95 -14.87
CA GLN A 267 5.89 7.06 -16.02
C GLN A 267 6.34 5.66 -15.58
N ARG A 268 7.36 5.58 -14.73
CA ARG A 268 7.85 4.30 -14.19
C ARG A 268 6.75 3.53 -13.46
N ALA A 269 5.93 4.22 -12.67
CA ALA A 269 4.82 3.63 -11.95
C ALA A 269 3.77 3.03 -12.89
N VAL A 270 3.44 3.74 -13.98
CA VAL A 270 2.50 3.25 -15.00
C VAL A 270 3.06 2.02 -15.71
N ASP A 271 4.32 2.06 -16.14
CA ASP A 271 4.96 0.95 -16.87
C ASP A 271 5.04 -0.32 -16.00
N VAL A 272 5.44 -0.16 -14.73
CA VAL A 272 5.51 -1.28 -13.78
C VAL A 272 4.13 -1.84 -13.47
N SER A 273 3.15 -0.99 -13.19
CA SER A 273 1.79 -1.44 -12.92
C SER A 273 1.17 -2.18 -14.11
N ALA A 274 1.40 -1.70 -15.33
CA ALA A 274 0.98 -2.37 -16.55
C ALA A 274 1.63 -3.75 -16.69
N TYR A 275 2.96 -3.84 -16.47
CA TYR A 275 3.66 -5.13 -16.49
C TYR A 275 3.10 -6.10 -15.43
N ILE A 276 2.84 -5.65 -14.19
CA ILE A 276 2.24 -6.49 -13.16
C ILE A 276 0.89 -7.03 -13.60
N CYS A 277 0.04 -6.19 -14.20
CA CYS A 277 -1.25 -6.63 -14.72
C CYS A 277 -1.15 -7.69 -15.85
N SER A 278 -0.01 -7.83 -16.51
CA SER A 278 0.24 -8.89 -17.52
C SER A 278 0.78 -10.20 -16.91
N CYS A 279 0.95 -10.27 -15.59
CA CYS A 279 1.47 -11.42 -14.87
C CYS A 279 0.41 -11.99 -13.91
N ALA A 280 0.56 -13.23 -13.49
CA ALA A 280 -0.28 -13.83 -12.46
C ALA A 280 0.22 -13.45 -11.06
N GLY A 281 -0.70 -13.07 -10.17
CA GLY A 281 -0.45 -12.75 -8.76
C GLY A 281 0.23 -11.38 -8.55
N ALA A 282 0.33 -11.00 -7.27
CA ALA A 282 0.73 -9.66 -6.86
C ALA A 282 2.24 -9.39 -6.84
N MET A 283 3.07 -10.42 -6.87
CA MET A 283 4.52 -10.31 -6.64
C MET A 283 5.38 -10.97 -7.75
N PRO A 284 5.15 -10.69 -9.04
CA PRO A 284 6.06 -11.18 -10.07
C PRO A 284 7.40 -10.42 -10.04
N MET A 285 8.46 -11.09 -10.51
CA MET A 285 9.77 -10.45 -10.67
C MET A 285 9.72 -9.43 -11.81
N LEU A 286 10.22 -8.22 -11.54
CA LEU A 286 10.33 -7.17 -12.56
C LEU A 286 11.46 -7.50 -13.54
N LYS A 287 11.25 -7.16 -14.81
CA LYS A 287 12.33 -7.20 -15.79
C LYS A 287 13.30 -6.04 -15.56
N GLU A 288 14.52 -6.17 -16.05
CA GLU A 288 15.57 -5.17 -15.88
C GLU A 288 15.15 -3.78 -16.42
N GLU A 289 14.46 -3.75 -17.56
CA GLU A 289 13.93 -2.54 -18.19
C GLU A 289 12.95 -1.74 -17.30
N HIS A 290 12.28 -2.40 -16.34
CA HIS A 290 11.38 -1.76 -15.39
C HIS A 290 12.10 -1.19 -14.16
N ILE A 291 13.32 -1.62 -13.89
CA ILE A 291 14.10 -1.25 -12.69
C ILE A 291 15.07 -0.09 -12.99
N LEU A 292 15.63 -0.04 -14.19
CA LEU A 292 16.57 0.97 -14.69
C LEU A 292 15.85 2.24 -15.11
#